data_6f04f57ddf95c39c2934b75230965ac4
#
_entry.id   6f04f57ddf95c39c2934b75230965ac4
#
_cell.length_a   1.000
_cell.length_b   1.000
_cell.length_c   1.000
_cell.angle_alpha   90.00
_cell.angle_beta   90.00
_cell.angle_gamma   90.00
#
_symmetry.space_group_name_H-M   'P 1'
#
loop_
_entity.id
_entity.type
_entity.pdbx_description
1 polymer ?
#
loop_
_entity_poly.entity_id
_entity_poly.type
_entity_poly.pdbx_seq_one_letter_code
_entity_poly.pdbx_strand_id
1 'polypeptide(L)'
;MSQSNDSFNHAITSILRSYLDKHQGFLPTNLYEMIIQKIEKPLIETIIEQTDGNISKAAKILGLSRLTVRRKLENIKKMTP
;
A
#
# COMPACT_ATOMS: atom_id res chain seq x y z
N MET A 1 -3.52 11.19 18.68
CA MET A 1 -4.35 10.39 19.53
C MET A 1 -4.31 8.93 19.20
N SER A 2 -4.36 8.15 20.22
CA SER A 2 -4.21 6.71 20.08
C SER A 2 -5.38 6.04 19.36
N GLN A 3 -6.57 6.65 19.40
CA GLN A 3 -7.74 6.02 18.80
C GLN A 3 -7.60 5.83 17.28
N SER A 4 -7.05 6.84 16.59
CA SER A 4 -6.83 6.72 15.15
C SER A 4 -5.84 5.60 14.83
N ASN A 5 -4.76 5.53 15.61
CA ASN A 5 -3.75 4.49 15.43
C ASN A 5 -4.33 3.12 15.74
N ASP A 6 -5.15 3.02 16.79
CA ASP A 6 -5.78 1.76 17.15
C ASP A 6 -6.70 1.28 16.05
N SER A 7 -7.50 2.18 15.47
CA SER A 7 -8.40 1.83 14.37
C SER A 7 -7.63 1.37 13.16
N PHE A 8 -6.56 2.09 12.83
CA PHE A 8 -5.73 1.74 11.69
C PHE A 8 -5.08 0.36 11.90
N ASN A 9 -4.48 0.16 13.07
CA ASN A 9 -3.85 -1.11 13.39
C ASN A 9 -4.85 -2.26 13.36
N HIS A 10 -6.03 -2.01 13.87
CA HIS A 10 -7.07 -3.02 13.89
C HIS A 10 -7.47 -3.42 12.46
N ALA A 11 -7.65 -2.44 11.60
CA ALA A 11 -8.01 -2.70 10.21
C ALA A 11 -6.92 -3.50 9.49
N ILE A 12 -5.67 -3.10 9.68
CA ILE A 12 -4.54 -3.80 9.07
C ILE A 12 -4.45 -5.22 9.61
N THR A 13 -4.59 -5.39 10.91
CA THR A 13 -4.53 -6.72 11.52
C THR A 13 -5.63 -7.62 10.97
N SER A 14 -6.84 -7.10 10.80
CA SER A 14 -7.94 -7.87 10.25
C SER A 14 -7.65 -8.30 8.82
N ILE A 15 -7.12 -7.40 8.02
CA ILE A 15 -6.78 -7.71 6.63
C ILE A 15 -5.71 -8.79 6.58
N LEU A 16 -4.68 -8.66 7.43
CA LEU A 16 -3.61 -9.65 7.46
C LEU A 16 -4.09 -11.02 7.89
N ARG A 17 -4.93 -11.07 8.91
CA ARG A 17 -5.48 -12.35 9.36
C ARG A 17 -6.30 -13.03 8.27
N SER A 18 -7.13 -12.23 7.58
CA SER A 18 -7.92 -12.75 6.49
C SER A 18 -7.03 -13.31 5.37
N TYR A 19 -5.97 -12.58 5.05
CA TYR A 19 -5.03 -13.00 4.03
C TYR A 19 -4.34 -14.31 4.43
N LEU A 20 -3.88 -14.39 5.68
CA LEU A 20 -3.18 -15.57 6.15
C LEU A 20 -4.09 -16.78 6.26
N ASP A 21 -5.35 -16.56 6.63
CA ASP A 21 -6.33 -17.65 6.72
C ASP A 21 -6.53 -18.33 5.37
N LYS A 22 -6.48 -17.55 4.31
CA LYS A 22 -6.64 -18.11 2.97
C LYS A 22 -5.51 -19.04 2.58
N HIS A 23 -4.35 -18.89 3.21
CA HIS A 23 -3.19 -19.73 2.93
C HIS A 23 -3.17 -20.98 3.79
N GLN A 24 -4.03 -21.08 4.79
CA GLN A 24 -4.23 -22.27 5.63
C GLN A 24 -2.94 -22.80 6.20
N GLY A 25 -2.15 -21.91 6.81
CA GLY A 25 -0.92 -22.30 7.45
C GLY A 25 0.27 -22.45 6.52
N PHE A 26 0.06 -22.25 5.24
CA PHE A 26 1.12 -22.36 4.25
C PHE A 26 1.62 -20.95 3.90
N LEU A 27 2.62 -20.49 4.64
CA LEU A 27 3.09 -19.13 4.52
C LEU A 27 4.30 -19.02 3.59
N PRO A 28 4.32 -18.04 2.68
CA PRO A 28 5.49 -17.85 1.82
C PRO A 28 6.68 -17.31 2.60
N THR A 29 7.88 -17.60 2.11
CA THR A 29 9.09 -17.17 2.78
C THR A 29 9.42 -15.70 2.60
N ASN A 30 8.78 -15.05 1.61
CA ASN A 30 8.98 -13.63 1.35
C ASN A 30 7.72 -12.82 1.68
N LEU A 31 7.05 -13.18 2.75
CA LEU A 31 5.78 -12.59 3.13
C LEU A 31 5.86 -11.08 3.33
N TYR A 32 6.92 -10.61 3.99
CA TYR A 32 7.07 -9.18 4.23
C TYR A 32 7.01 -8.39 2.92
N GLU A 33 7.81 -8.81 1.96
CA GLU A 33 7.87 -8.12 0.68
C GLU A 33 6.54 -8.18 -0.06
N MET A 34 5.90 -9.33 -0.02
CA MET A 34 4.60 -9.50 -0.67
C MET A 34 3.54 -8.58 -0.07
N ILE A 35 3.51 -8.47 1.24
CA ILE A 35 2.53 -7.62 1.91
C ILE A 35 2.81 -6.14 1.62
N ILE A 36 4.07 -5.74 1.65
CA ILE A 36 4.42 -4.36 1.35
C ILE A 36 3.98 -3.98 -0.06
N GLN A 37 4.19 -4.85 -1.03
CA GLN A 37 3.75 -4.59 -2.40
C GLN A 37 2.24 -4.45 -2.51
N LYS A 38 1.50 -5.28 -1.79
CA LYS A 38 0.05 -5.22 -1.81
C LYS A 38 -0.48 -3.93 -1.19
N ILE A 39 0.19 -3.43 -0.17
CA ILE A 39 -0.22 -2.18 0.49
C ILE A 39 0.16 -0.97 -0.36
N GLU A 40 1.26 -1.06 -1.08
CA GLU A 40 1.79 0.06 -1.86
C GLU A 40 0.80 0.56 -2.90
N LYS A 41 0.14 -0.35 -3.59
CA LYS A 41 -0.80 0.04 -4.64
C LYS A 41 -1.93 0.92 -4.10
N PRO A 42 -2.72 0.47 -3.11
CA PRO A 42 -3.80 1.33 -2.61
C PRO A 42 -3.28 2.60 -1.95
N LEU A 43 -2.11 2.53 -1.31
CA LEU A 43 -1.55 3.71 -0.69
C LEU A 43 -1.25 4.78 -1.73
N ILE A 44 -0.53 4.42 -2.78
CA ILE A 44 -0.14 5.38 -3.81
C ILE A 44 -1.36 5.88 -4.56
N GLU A 45 -2.26 4.99 -4.94
CA GLU A 45 -3.47 5.38 -5.66
C GLU A 45 -4.32 6.34 -4.85
N THR A 46 -4.46 6.09 -3.56
CA THR A 46 -5.25 6.96 -2.70
C THR A 46 -4.65 8.35 -2.60
N ILE A 47 -3.33 8.44 -2.45
CA ILE A 47 -2.68 9.74 -2.32
C ILE A 47 -2.69 10.49 -3.67
N ILE A 48 -2.55 9.78 -4.77
CA ILE A 48 -2.68 10.41 -6.09
C ILE A 48 -4.08 10.99 -6.26
N GLU A 49 -5.09 10.24 -5.86
CA GLU A 49 -6.48 10.71 -5.91
C GLU A 49 -6.68 11.93 -5.03
N GLN A 50 -6.17 11.90 -3.81
CA GLN A 50 -6.32 13.00 -2.86
C GLN A 50 -5.63 14.27 -3.34
N THR A 51 -4.64 14.15 -4.19
CA THR A 51 -3.91 15.30 -4.74
C THR A 51 -4.31 15.64 -6.17
N ASP A 52 -5.41 15.06 -6.63
CA ASP A 52 -5.94 15.31 -7.99
C ASP A 52 -4.90 15.05 -9.08
N GLY A 53 -4.11 14.01 -8.88
CA GLY A 53 -3.11 13.62 -9.88
C GLY A 53 -1.82 14.42 -9.82
N ASN A 54 -1.64 15.26 -8.80
CA ASN A 54 -0.44 16.08 -8.68
C ASN A 54 0.70 15.23 -8.12
N ILE A 55 1.58 14.78 -9.01
CA ILE A 55 2.69 13.88 -8.65
C ILE A 55 3.64 14.54 -7.64
N SER A 56 3.95 15.81 -7.84
CA SER A 56 4.86 16.52 -6.93
C SER A 56 4.32 16.56 -5.51
N LYS A 57 3.03 16.87 -5.40
CA LYS A 57 2.39 16.95 -4.09
C LYS A 57 2.28 15.57 -3.46
N ALA A 58 1.91 14.57 -4.24
CA ALA A 58 1.82 13.20 -3.76
C ALA A 58 3.16 12.69 -3.26
N ALA A 59 4.22 12.95 -4.00
CA ALA A 59 5.57 12.54 -3.62
C ALA A 59 5.96 13.16 -2.28
N LYS A 60 5.65 14.43 -2.10
CA LYS A 60 5.96 15.12 -0.86
C LYS A 60 5.22 14.48 0.32
N ILE A 61 3.95 14.18 0.15
CA ILE A 61 3.14 13.55 1.19
C ILE A 61 3.67 12.16 1.52
N LEU A 62 4.01 11.40 0.48
CA LEU A 62 4.50 10.03 0.66
C LEU A 62 5.94 9.97 1.16
N GLY A 63 6.68 11.06 1.07
CA GLY A 63 8.09 11.06 1.44
C GLY A 63 8.96 10.35 0.42
N LEU A 64 8.56 10.39 -0.84
CA LEU A 64 9.29 9.77 -1.95
C LEU A 64 9.66 10.81 -2.98
N SER A 65 10.62 10.47 -3.85
CA SER A 65 10.93 11.33 -4.97
C SER A 65 9.83 11.21 -6.04
N ARG A 66 9.72 12.24 -6.88
CA ARG A 66 8.75 12.20 -7.97
C ARG A 66 9.04 11.04 -8.93
N LEU A 67 10.30 10.79 -9.17
CA LEU A 67 10.68 9.68 -10.05
C LEU A 67 10.21 8.35 -9.49
N THR A 68 10.40 8.15 -8.18
CA THR A 68 9.97 6.92 -7.53
C THR A 68 8.46 6.76 -7.63
N VAL A 69 7.70 7.84 -7.39
CA VAL A 69 6.25 7.78 -7.50
C VAL A 69 5.83 7.40 -8.92
N ARG A 70 6.45 8.01 -9.91
CA ARG A 70 6.13 7.71 -11.31
C ARG A 70 6.42 6.25 -11.65
N ARG A 71 7.56 5.74 -11.20
CA ARG A 71 7.90 4.34 -11.45
C ARG A 71 6.90 3.39 -10.81
N LYS A 72 6.50 3.70 -9.59
CA LYS A 72 5.54 2.85 -8.89
C LYS A 72 4.18 2.90 -9.57
N LEU A 73 3.76 4.06 -10.04
CA LEU A 73 2.50 4.18 -10.79
C LEU A 73 2.53 3.37 -12.08
N GLU A 74 3.65 3.41 -12.78
CA GLU A 74 3.78 2.62 -14.01
C GLU A 74 3.71 1.13 -13.72
N ASN A 75 4.35 0.69 -12.65
CA ASN A 75 4.29 -0.70 -12.25
C ASN A 75 2.87 -1.12 -11.90
N ILE A 76 2.15 -0.25 -11.21
CA ILE A 76 0.76 -0.52 -10.85
C ILE A 76 -0.09 -0.68 -12.11
N LYS A 77 0.10 0.20 -13.08
CA LYS A 77 -0.65 0.11 -14.34
C LYS A 77 -0.36 -1.17 -15.09
N LYS A 78 0.89 -1.62 -15.07
CA LYS A 78 1.25 -2.87 -15.72
C LYS A 78 0.64 -4.08 -15.06
N MET A 79 0.44 -4.02 -13.74
CA MET A 79 -0.14 -5.13 -12.98
C MET A 79 -1.65 -5.19 -13.11
N THR A 80 -2.28 -4.11 -13.55
CA THR A 80 -3.73 -4.05 -13.71
C THR A 80 -4.09 -4.45 -15.14
N PRO A 81 -4.92 -5.48 -15.31
CA PRO A 81 -5.31 -5.93 -16.65
C PRO A 81 -6.13 -4.89 -17.38
#